data_a0eebe84cc5c90a6ba30bc13564e6747
#
_entry.id   a0eebe84cc5c90a6ba30bc13564e6747
#
_cell.length_a   1.000
_cell.length_b   1.000
_cell.length_c   1.000
_cell.angle_alpha   90.00
_cell.angle_beta   90.00
_cell.angle_gamma   90.00
#
_symmetry.space_group_name_H-M   'P 1'
#
loop_
_entity.id
_entity.type
_entity.pdbx_description
1 polymer ?
#
loop_
_entity_poly.entity_id
_entity_poly.type
_entity_poly.pdbx_seq_one_letter_code
_entity_poly.pdbx_strand_id
1 'polypeptide(L)'
;GSKSESIGRIAERLNIGVDALAFVDDQPFERDEVAHVHPAVLCLDAALVPDIRGMDAFSPKYVTPESRQRRYMYRADLQRQKLETSFDGPADEFLASLGMEMRIAPACEEDLWRAEELTVRTNQLNTSGETFDREQLAFFMESPDHLLLVAELTDRYGSYGKIGLALIETGAADWT
;
A
#
# COMPACT_ATOMS: atom_id res chain seq x y z
N GLY A 1 -22.30 2.43 -19.01
CA GLY A 1 -21.91 1.19 -18.36
C GLY A 1 -22.56 1.08 -16.99
N SER A 2 -22.64 -0.15 -16.43
CA SER A 2 -23.20 -0.37 -15.11
C SER A 2 -22.27 0.20 -14.01
N LYS A 3 -22.79 0.31 -12.79
CA LYS A 3 -21.99 0.77 -11.65
C LYS A 3 -20.93 -0.28 -11.27
N SER A 4 -21.28 -1.56 -11.37
CA SER A 4 -20.34 -2.68 -11.17
C SER A 4 -19.15 -2.63 -12.14
N GLU A 5 -19.37 -2.39 -13.44
CA GLU A 5 -18.27 -2.19 -14.40
C GLU A 5 -17.39 -0.98 -14.05
N SER A 6 -18.01 0.09 -13.54
CA SER A 6 -17.29 1.29 -13.15
C SER A 6 -16.40 1.06 -11.94
N ILE A 7 -16.84 0.28 -10.95
CA ILE A 7 -16.07 -0.13 -9.78
C ILE A 7 -14.85 -0.96 -10.20
N GLY A 8 -15.02 -1.96 -11.08
CA GLY A 8 -13.90 -2.75 -11.61
C GLY A 8 -12.85 -1.87 -12.27
N ARG A 9 -13.26 -0.95 -13.16
CA ARG A 9 -12.34 0.00 -13.81
C ARG A 9 -11.63 0.95 -12.84
N ILE A 10 -12.30 1.36 -11.77
CA ILE A 10 -11.69 2.19 -10.72
C ILE A 10 -10.61 1.39 -9.98
N ALA A 11 -10.92 0.15 -9.58
CA ALA A 11 -9.98 -0.73 -8.91
C ALA A 11 -8.72 -0.98 -9.76
N GLU A 12 -8.90 -1.34 -11.03
CA GLU A 12 -7.81 -1.52 -11.99
C GLU A 12 -6.97 -0.24 -12.16
N ARG A 13 -7.63 0.89 -12.40
CA ARG A 13 -6.94 2.17 -12.62
C ARG A 13 -6.13 2.66 -11.41
N LEU A 14 -6.61 2.37 -10.22
CA LEU A 14 -5.93 2.73 -8.97
C LEU A 14 -4.99 1.63 -8.48
N ASN A 15 -4.96 0.48 -9.16
CA ASN A 15 -4.21 -0.71 -8.76
C ASN A 15 -4.47 -1.09 -7.30
N ILE A 16 -5.78 -1.19 -6.94
CA ILE A 16 -6.24 -1.60 -5.61
C ILE A 16 -7.23 -2.76 -5.73
N GLY A 17 -7.31 -3.58 -4.68
CA GLY A 17 -8.33 -4.61 -4.60
C GLY A 17 -9.74 -4.00 -4.48
N VAL A 18 -10.75 -4.69 -5.01
CA VAL A 18 -12.15 -4.25 -4.88
C VAL A 18 -12.63 -4.27 -3.42
N ASP A 19 -12.00 -5.06 -2.57
CA ASP A 19 -12.20 -5.10 -1.12
C ASP A 19 -11.78 -3.82 -0.38
N ALA A 20 -10.97 -2.98 -1.04
CA ALA A 20 -10.60 -1.65 -0.54
C ALA A 20 -11.63 -0.56 -0.92
N LEU A 21 -12.73 -0.92 -1.60
CA LEU A 21 -13.76 0.02 -2.05
C LEU A 21 -15.04 -0.15 -1.23
N ALA A 22 -15.68 0.98 -0.96
CA ALA A 22 -17.05 1.03 -0.49
C ALA A 22 -17.93 1.71 -1.54
N PHE A 23 -19.08 1.11 -1.82
CA PHE A 23 -20.09 1.65 -2.73
C PHE A 23 -21.28 2.14 -1.92
N VAL A 24 -21.65 3.40 -2.10
CA VAL A 24 -22.75 4.04 -1.38
C VAL A 24 -23.81 4.49 -2.39
N ASP A 25 -25.01 4.00 -2.24
CA ASP A 25 -26.13 4.35 -3.12
C ASP A 25 -27.47 4.30 -2.35
N ASP A 26 -28.44 5.13 -2.72
CA ASP A 26 -29.78 5.15 -2.15
C ASP A 26 -30.70 4.07 -2.74
N GLN A 27 -30.37 3.55 -3.93
CA GLN A 27 -31.15 2.55 -4.63
C GLN A 27 -30.74 1.13 -4.23
N PRO A 28 -31.61 0.32 -3.62
CA PRO A 28 -31.29 -1.07 -3.25
C PRO A 28 -30.84 -1.90 -4.44
N PHE A 29 -31.50 -1.77 -5.60
CA PHE A 29 -31.18 -2.52 -6.80
C PHE A 29 -29.72 -2.32 -7.25
N GLU A 30 -29.22 -1.09 -7.21
CA GLU A 30 -27.84 -0.76 -7.59
C GLU A 30 -26.83 -1.36 -6.60
N ARG A 31 -27.17 -1.35 -5.30
CA ARG A 31 -26.34 -1.99 -4.28
C ARG A 31 -26.28 -3.50 -4.44
N ASP A 32 -27.43 -4.13 -4.73
CA ASP A 32 -27.53 -5.58 -4.93
C ASP A 32 -26.77 -6.02 -6.20
N GLU A 33 -26.85 -5.24 -7.28
CA GLU A 33 -26.08 -5.49 -8.51
C GLU A 33 -24.56 -5.47 -8.22
N VAL A 34 -24.09 -4.44 -7.52
CA VAL A 34 -22.67 -4.32 -7.18
C VAL A 34 -22.24 -5.44 -6.25
N ALA A 35 -23.01 -5.74 -5.22
CA ALA A 35 -22.70 -6.83 -4.26
C ALA A 35 -22.68 -8.21 -4.96
N HIS A 36 -23.52 -8.42 -5.96
CA HIS A 36 -23.55 -9.66 -6.74
C HIS A 36 -22.28 -9.82 -7.60
N VAL A 37 -21.87 -8.76 -8.30
CA VAL A 37 -20.70 -8.79 -9.20
C VAL A 37 -19.38 -8.71 -8.43
N HIS A 38 -19.36 -7.94 -7.35
CA HIS A 38 -18.20 -7.71 -6.50
C HIS A 38 -18.51 -7.98 -5.04
N PRO A 39 -18.57 -9.25 -4.59
CA PRO A 39 -18.95 -9.60 -3.20
C PRO A 39 -18.02 -9.02 -2.14
N ALA A 40 -16.81 -8.63 -2.50
CA ALA A 40 -15.84 -8.03 -1.59
C ALA A 40 -16.00 -6.51 -1.42
N VAL A 41 -16.83 -5.85 -2.23
CA VAL A 41 -17.13 -4.42 -2.09
C VAL A 41 -18.13 -4.21 -0.95
N LEU A 42 -17.81 -3.30 -0.03
CA LEU A 42 -18.73 -2.90 1.01
C LEU A 42 -19.85 -2.01 0.43
N CYS A 43 -21.07 -2.56 0.29
CA CYS A 43 -22.21 -1.81 -0.21
C CYS A 43 -23.03 -1.23 0.95
N LEU A 44 -23.25 0.08 0.95
CA LEU A 44 -23.92 0.82 2.02
C LEU A 44 -25.11 1.64 1.47
N ASP A 45 -26.16 1.76 2.28
CA ASP A 45 -27.23 2.71 2.03
C ASP A 45 -26.75 4.14 2.25
N ALA A 46 -27.14 5.06 1.37
CA ALA A 46 -26.79 6.48 1.48
C ALA A 46 -27.27 7.12 2.79
N ALA A 47 -28.31 6.60 3.42
CA ALA A 47 -28.78 7.03 4.73
C ALA A 47 -27.74 6.82 5.85
N LEU A 48 -26.78 5.90 5.67
CA LEU A 48 -25.73 5.61 6.64
C LEU A 48 -24.52 6.55 6.54
N VAL A 49 -24.47 7.44 5.54
CA VAL A 49 -23.33 8.36 5.31
C VAL A 49 -22.96 9.19 6.55
N PRO A 50 -23.91 9.72 7.35
CA PRO A 50 -23.57 10.45 8.57
C PRO A 50 -22.77 9.64 9.59
N ASP A 51 -22.98 8.31 9.62
CA ASP A 51 -22.43 7.40 10.62
C ASP A 51 -21.16 6.67 10.15
N ILE A 52 -20.75 6.86 8.90
CA ILE A 52 -19.60 6.17 8.26
C ILE A 52 -18.34 6.26 9.13
N ARG A 53 -18.08 7.42 9.75
CA ARG A 53 -16.87 7.63 10.58
C ARG A 53 -16.83 6.76 11.84
N GLY A 54 -17.97 6.25 12.29
CA GLY A 54 -18.08 5.36 13.44
C GLY A 54 -18.04 3.88 13.08
N MET A 55 -17.99 3.53 11.80
CA MET A 55 -17.95 2.14 11.35
C MET A 55 -16.52 1.61 11.32
N ASP A 56 -16.30 0.40 11.82
CA ASP A 56 -14.98 -0.26 11.86
C ASP A 56 -14.33 -0.37 10.48
N ALA A 57 -15.14 -0.59 9.43
CA ALA A 57 -14.67 -0.66 8.05
C ALA A 57 -13.97 0.63 7.57
N PHE A 58 -14.24 1.78 8.18
CA PHE A 58 -13.61 3.06 7.86
C PHE A 58 -12.59 3.51 8.91
N SER A 59 -12.28 2.64 9.87
CA SER A 59 -11.26 2.87 10.89
C SER A 59 -9.97 2.16 10.48
N PRO A 60 -8.98 2.87 9.91
CA PRO A 60 -7.77 2.22 9.43
C PRO A 60 -6.95 1.67 10.60
N LYS A 61 -6.50 0.43 10.51
CA LYS A 61 -5.59 -0.17 11.49
C LYS A 61 -4.27 0.61 11.59
N TYR A 62 -3.77 1.09 10.43
CA TYR A 62 -2.50 1.81 10.33
C TYR A 62 -2.73 3.24 9.86
N VAL A 63 -2.26 4.22 10.64
CA VAL A 63 -2.25 5.65 10.28
C VAL A 63 -0.81 6.11 10.20
N THR A 64 -0.18 5.79 9.07
CA THR A 64 1.23 6.12 8.78
C THR A 64 1.33 7.41 7.96
N PRO A 65 2.52 8.05 7.86
CA PRO A 65 2.75 9.15 6.94
C PRO A 65 2.38 8.79 5.49
N GLU A 66 2.67 7.57 5.06
CA GLU A 66 2.33 7.04 3.74
C GLU A 66 0.81 6.98 3.52
N SER A 67 0.04 6.52 4.53
CA SER A 67 -1.42 6.46 4.41
C SER A 67 -2.04 7.85 4.24
N ARG A 68 -1.48 8.89 4.89
CA ARG A 68 -1.90 10.28 4.74
C ARG A 68 -1.56 10.86 3.37
N GLN A 69 -0.47 10.42 2.78
CA GLN A 69 0.02 10.88 1.47
C GLN A 69 -0.49 10.02 0.30
N ARG A 70 -1.23 8.97 0.55
CA ARG A 70 -1.69 7.99 -0.45
C ARG A 70 -2.33 8.63 -1.68
N ARG A 71 -3.13 9.68 -1.50
CA ARG A 71 -3.72 10.43 -2.62
C ARG A 71 -2.68 11.03 -3.57
N TYR A 72 -1.58 11.54 -3.02
CA TYR A 72 -0.50 12.10 -3.84
C TYR A 72 0.28 11.01 -4.54
N MET A 73 0.50 9.88 -3.87
CA MET A 73 1.13 8.69 -4.47
C MET A 73 0.33 8.18 -5.67
N TYR A 74 -0.99 8.04 -5.57
CA TYR A 74 -1.85 7.67 -6.72
C TYR A 74 -1.77 8.67 -7.88
N ARG A 75 -1.69 9.96 -7.58
CA ARG A 75 -1.53 10.98 -8.65
C ARG A 75 -0.18 10.87 -9.35
N ALA A 76 0.88 10.64 -8.60
CA ALA A 76 2.21 10.42 -9.15
C ALA A 76 2.25 9.14 -10.00
N ASP A 77 1.59 8.07 -9.53
CA ASP A 77 1.49 6.80 -10.24
C ASP A 77 0.76 6.94 -11.59
N LEU A 78 -0.34 7.67 -11.62
CA LEU A 78 -1.03 8.00 -12.87
C LEU A 78 -0.15 8.79 -13.86
N GLN A 79 0.78 9.61 -13.37
CA GLN A 79 1.72 10.33 -14.23
C GLN A 79 2.79 9.39 -14.80
N ARG A 80 3.30 8.45 -13.97
CA ARG A 80 4.23 7.40 -14.40
C ARG A 80 3.62 6.52 -15.49
N GLN A 81 2.40 6.02 -15.26
CA GLN A 81 1.68 5.19 -16.24
C GLN A 81 1.46 5.92 -17.58
N LYS A 82 1.13 7.21 -17.54
CA LYS A 82 1.00 8.00 -18.77
C LYS A 82 2.33 8.11 -19.51
N LEU A 83 3.42 8.35 -18.79
CA LEU A 83 4.74 8.41 -19.38
C LEU A 83 5.12 7.05 -19.97
N GLU A 84 4.95 5.98 -19.21
CA GLU A 84 5.22 4.61 -19.66
C GLU A 84 4.48 4.27 -20.97
N THR A 85 3.17 4.58 -21.01
CA THR A 85 2.34 4.34 -22.21
C THR A 85 2.77 5.16 -23.43
N SER A 86 3.36 6.33 -23.21
CA SER A 86 3.83 7.24 -24.28
C SER A 86 5.32 7.13 -24.56
N PHE A 87 6.05 6.32 -23.81
CA PHE A 87 7.49 6.18 -23.96
C PHE A 87 7.80 5.24 -25.14
N ASP A 88 8.57 5.75 -26.11
CA ASP A 88 8.98 5.00 -27.30
C ASP A 88 10.46 4.60 -27.16
N GLY A 89 10.71 3.60 -26.32
CA GLY A 89 12.06 3.12 -26.04
C GLY A 89 12.07 1.86 -25.16
N PRO A 90 13.26 1.30 -24.92
CA PRO A 90 13.44 0.14 -24.04
C PRO A 90 13.01 0.45 -22.60
N ALA A 91 12.59 -0.59 -21.86
CA ALA A 91 12.12 -0.46 -20.48
C ALA A 91 13.20 0.09 -19.52
N ASP A 92 14.46 -0.25 -19.74
CA ASP A 92 15.59 0.24 -18.95
C ASP A 92 15.83 1.77 -19.13
N GLU A 93 15.67 2.28 -20.35
CA GLU A 93 15.70 3.72 -20.61
C GLU A 93 14.52 4.45 -19.98
N PHE A 94 13.34 3.82 -19.98
CA PHE A 94 12.18 4.35 -19.27
C PHE A 94 12.46 4.46 -17.76
N LEU A 95 12.94 3.36 -17.13
CA LEU A 95 13.27 3.36 -15.71
C LEU A 95 14.36 4.38 -15.36
N ALA A 96 15.41 4.50 -16.19
CA ALA A 96 16.44 5.51 -16.03
C ALA A 96 15.87 6.94 -16.09
N SER A 97 14.86 7.16 -16.95
CA SER A 97 14.20 8.46 -17.10
C SER A 97 13.43 8.90 -15.86
N LEU A 98 13.03 7.97 -14.98
CA LEU A 98 12.33 8.31 -13.73
C LEU A 98 13.25 8.96 -12.69
N GLY A 99 14.58 8.74 -12.77
CA GLY A 99 15.54 9.27 -11.80
C GLY A 99 15.26 8.73 -10.39
N MET A 100 15.10 7.40 -10.29
CA MET A 100 14.78 6.75 -9.02
C MET A 100 15.98 6.79 -8.06
N GLU A 101 15.70 7.17 -6.81
CA GLU A 101 16.65 7.15 -5.71
C GLU A 101 16.13 6.26 -4.59
N MET A 102 16.90 5.24 -4.21
CA MET A 102 16.61 4.36 -3.09
C MET A 102 17.51 4.72 -1.91
N ARG A 103 16.89 4.96 -0.76
CA ARG A 103 17.58 5.15 0.52
C ARG A 103 17.30 3.96 1.42
N ILE A 104 18.37 3.30 1.88
CA ILE A 104 18.30 2.23 2.87
C ILE A 104 18.97 2.73 4.16
N ALA A 105 18.26 2.63 5.28
CA ALA A 105 18.76 3.10 6.58
C ALA A 105 18.26 2.18 7.71
N PRO A 106 18.96 2.16 8.86
CA PRO A 106 18.42 1.52 10.06
C PRO A 106 17.06 2.10 10.41
N ALA A 107 16.13 1.22 10.81
CA ALA A 107 14.80 1.62 11.25
C ALA A 107 14.88 2.48 12.51
N CYS A 108 13.94 3.41 12.66
CA CYS A 108 13.72 4.17 13.89
C CYS A 108 12.29 3.93 14.41
N GLU A 109 12.00 4.43 15.61
CA GLU A 109 10.69 4.20 16.24
C GLU A 109 9.51 4.65 15.38
N GLU A 110 9.66 5.74 14.64
CA GLU A 110 8.63 6.26 13.73
C GLU A 110 8.32 5.31 12.56
N ASP A 111 9.25 4.41 12.23
CA ASP A 111 9.12 3.45 11.14
C ASP A 111 8.31 2.21 11.52
N LEU A 112 8.20 1.89 12.82
CA LEU A 112 7.67 0.62 13.29
C LEU A 112 6.23 0.34 12.81
N TRP A 113 5.36 1.35 12.79
CA TRP A 113 4.01 1.19 12.27
C TRP A 113 3.99 0.84 10.76
N ARG A 114 4.88 1.48 10.00
CA ARG A 114 4.99 1.18 8.58
C ARG A 114 5.67 -0.15 8.34
N ALA A 115 6.66 -0.51 9.15
CA ALA A 115 7.32 -1.80 9.11
C ALA A 115 6.33 -2.94 9.37
N GLU A 116 5.49 -2.86 10.42
CA GLU A 116 4.42 -3.82 10.67
C GLU A 116 3.47 -3.92 9.46
N GLU A 117 2.99 -2.79 8.93
CA GLU A 117 2.12 -2.75 7.76
C GLU A 117 2.76 -3.48 6.56
N LEU A 118 4.06 -3.29 6.32
CA LEU A 118 4.78 -3.92 5.21
C LEU A 118 4.85 -5.44 5.39
N THR A 119 5.12 -5.96 6.59
CA THR A 119 5.17 -7.42 6.81
C THR A 119 3.82 -8.09 6.56
N VAL A 120 2.71 -7.43 6.91
CA VAL A 120 1.35 -8.00 6.78
C VAL A 120 0.81 -7.89 5.35
N ARG A 121 1.13 -6.80 4.63
CA ARG A 121 0.53 -6.52 3.31
C ARG A 121 1.34 -7.00 2.12
N THR A 122 2.60 -7.37 2.33
CA THR A 122 3.51 -7.75 1.23
C THR A 122 3.50 -9.25 1.04
N ASN A 123 2.44 -9.80 0.42
CA ASN A 123 2.36 -11.24 0.17
C ASN A 123 3.29 -11.74 -0.94
N GLN A 124 3.57 -10.94 -1.96
CA GLN A 124 4.34 -11.36 -3.13
C GLN A 124 5.86 -11.25 -2.95
N LEU A 125 6.31 -10.29 -2.15
CA LEU A 125 7.74 -10.00 -1.93
C LEU A 125 8.18 -10.24 -0.48
N ASN A 126 7.34 -10.87 0.34
CA ASN A 126 7.73 -11.37 1.65
C ASN A 126 8.38 -12.74 1.46
N THR A 127 9.71 -12.75 1.37
CA THR A 127 10.50 -13.96 1.04
C THR A 127 10.51 -14.98 2.16
N SER A 128 10.36 -14.56 3.41
CA SER A 128 10.29 -15.45 4.57
C SER A 128 8.87 -15.95 4.84
N GLY A 129 7.84 -15.22 4.38
CA GLY A 129 6.44 -15.46 4.74
C GLY A 129 6.09 -15.08 6.18
N GLU A 130 7.06 -14.58 6.96
CA GLU A 130 6.84 -14.18 8.34
C GLU A 130 6.23 -12.78 8.44
N THR A 131 5.41 -12.59 9.46
CA THR A 131 4.82 -11.29 9.81
C THR A 131 5.22 -10.95 11.24
N PHE A 132 5.57 -9.70 11.46
CA PHE A 132 5.99 -9.23 12.76
C PHE A 132 5.05 -8.12 13.23
N ASP A 133 4.68 -8.16 14.50
CA ASP A 133 4.01 -7.05 15.15
C ASP A 133 5.01 -5.95 15.57
N ARG A 134 4.46 -4.83 16.03
CA ARG A 134 5.27 -3.67 16.41
C ARG A 134 6.21 -3.96 17.58
N GLU A 135 5.80 -4.79 18.54
CA GLU A 135 6.61 -5.11 19.72
C GLU A 135 7.81 -5.97 19.34
N GLN A 136 7.60 -6.94 18.45
CA GLN A 136 8.68 -7.76 17.89
C GLN A 136 9.67 -6.91 17.07
N LEU A 137 9.16 -6.01 16.23
CA LEU A 137 10.02 -5.11 15.44
C LEU A 137 10.81 -4.14 16.33
N ALA A 138 10.21 -3.63 17.41
CA ALA A 138 10.91 -2.80 18.38
C ALA A 138 12.02 -3.59 19.09
N PHE A 139 11.75 -4.84 19.47
CA PHE A 139 12.76 -5.73 20.05
C PHE A 139 13.94 -5.94 19.08
N PHE A 140 13.69 -6.23 17.81
CA PHE A 140 14.76 -6.39 16.82
C PHE A 140 15.56 -5.12 16.59
N MET A 141 14.90 -3.95 16.61
CA MET A 141 15.57 -2.66 16.45
C MET A 141 16.55 -2.36 17.60
N GLU A 142 16.25 -2.80 18.83
CA GLU A 142 17.09 -2.58 20.01
C GLU A 142 18.12 -3.69 20.23
N SER A 143 17.95 -4.84 19.59
CA SER A 143 18.81 -6.01 19.78
C SER A 143 20.17 -5.82 19.11
N PRO A 144 21.30 -6.09 19.81
CA PRO A 144 22.62 -6.03 19.21
C PRO A 144 22.89 -7.13 18.17
N ASP A 145 22.08 -8.18 18.18
CA ASP A 145 22.19 -9.34 17.29
C ASP A 145 21.36 -9.20 16.02
N HIS A 146 20.65 -8.06 15.86
CA HIS A 146 19.79 -7.81 14.73
C HIS A 146 20.04 -6.46 14.09
N LEU A 147 19.82 -6.36 12.80
CA LEU A 147 19.81 -5.11 12.05
C LEU A 147 18.49 -5.00 11.29
N LEU A 148 17.63 -4.10 11.73
CA LEU A 148 16.37 -3.80 11.08
C LEU A 148 16.56 -2.61 10.14
N LEU A 149 16.42 -2.82 8.83
CA LEU A 149 16.58 -1.79 7.80
C LEU A 149 15.25 -1.48 7.15
N VAL A 150 15.05 -0.21 6.80
CA VAL A 150 13.94 0.25 5.97
C VAL A 150 14.46 0.83 4.66
N ALA A 151 13.76 0.56 3.57
CA ALA A 151 14.04 1.10 2.25
C ALA A 151 12.95 2.09 1.84
N GLU A 152 13.36 3.30 1.50
CA GLU A 152 12.50 4.35 0.95
C GLU A 152 12.86 4.58 -0.52
N LEU A 153 11.87 4.81 -1.36
CA LEU A 153 12.05 5.08 -2.79
C LEU A 153 11.41 6.40 -3.15
N THR A 154 12.14 7.20 -3.94
CA THR A 154 11.64 8.43 -4.54
C THR A 154 11.98 8.47 -6.03
N ASP A 155 11.25 9.24 -6.79
CA ASP A 155 11.56 9.59 -8.17
C ASP A 155 11.16 11.06 -8.45
N ARG A 156 11.33 11.51 -9.69
CA ARG A 156 10.99 12.88 -10.11
C ARG A 156 9.50 13.23 -9.97
N TYR A 157 8.60 12.27 -9.80
CA TYR A 157 7.17 12.48 -9.61
C TYR A 157 6.76 12.49 -8.14
N GLY A 158 7.63 12.01 -7.25
CA GLY A 158 7.42 12.04 -5.82
C GLY A 158 7.86 10.78 -5.10
N SER A 159 7.51 10.70 -3.81
CA SER A 159 7.87 9.58 -2.96
C SER A 159 6.90 8.42 -3.13
N TYR A 160 7.45 7.20 -3.12
CA TYR A 160 6.69 5.95 -2.94
C TYR A 160 6.54 5.61 -1.45
N GLY A 161 7.20 6.39 -0.57
CA GLY A 161 7.31 6.11 0.86
C GLY A 161 8.26 4.96 1.17
N LYS A 162 8.09 4.39 2.34
CA LYS A 162 8.85 3.21 2.76
C LYS A 162 8.24 1.97 2.11
N ILE A 163 9.01 1.35 1.23
CA ILE A 163 8.56 0.27 0.34
C ILE A 163 9.11 -1.09 0.73
N GLY A 164 10.12 -1.15 1.58
CA GLY A 164 10.78 -2.40 1.95
C GLY A 164 11.27 -2.41 3.40
N LEU A 165 11.39 -3.61 3.92
CA LEU A 165 11.93 -3.93 5.22
C LEU A 165 12.91 -5.09 5.06
N ALA A 166 14.05 -5.03 5.73
CA ALA A 166 14.96 -6.16 5.87
C ALA A 166 15.32 -6.33 7.34
N LEU A 167 15.12 -7.55 7.85
CA LEU A 167 15.61 -7.98 9.14
C LEU A 167 16.79 -8.91 8.91
N ILE A 168 17.93 -8.55 9.48
CA ILE A 168 19.19 -9.29 9.34
C ILE A 168 19.60 -9.72 10.74
N GLU A 169 19.78 -11.02 10.92
CA GLU A 169 20.40 -11.57 12.13
C GLU A 169 21.93 -11.52 11.96
N THR A 170 22.60 -10.84 12.87
CA THR A 170 24.06 -10.68 12.87
C THR A 170 24.67 -11.71 13.82
N GLY A 171 24.81 -12.95 13.35
CA GLY A 171 25.49 -14.01 14.11
C GLY A 171 27.02 -13.88 14.07
N ALA A 172 27.71 -14.62 14.92
CA ALA A 172 29.18 -14.53 15.08
C ALA A 172 29.99 -14.97 13.83
N ALA A 173 29.36 -15.57 12.82
CA ALA A 173 30.06 -16.12 11.67
C ALA A 173 29.42 -15.83 10.29
N ASP A 174 28.09 -15.69 10.20
CA ASP A 174 27.37 -15.51 8.91
C ASP A 174 26.18 -14.56 9.07
N TRP A 175 25.89 -13.82 7.99
CA TRP A 175 24.69 -12.96 7.86
C TRP A 175 23.58 -13.81 7.22
N THR A 176 22.47 -13.96 7.90
CA THR A 176 21.25 -14.62 7.41
C THR A 176 20.13 -13.65 7.16
#